data_4a0ff74ae12e56bda1d1f34395e2329c
#
_entry.id   4a0ff74ae12e56bda1d1f34395e2329c
#
_cell.length_a   1.000
_cell.length_b   1.000
_cell.length_c   1.000
_cell.angle_alpha   90.00
_cell.angle_beta   90.00
_cell.angle_gamma   90.00
#
_symmetry.space_group_name_H-M   'P 1'
#
loop_
_entity.id
_entity.type
_entity.pdbx_description
1 polymer ?
#
loop_
_entity_poly.entity_id
_entity_poly.type
_entity_poly.pdbx_seq_one_letter_code
_entity_poly.pdbx_strand_id
1 'polypeptide(L)'
;MKSKSARFCFLILIALLITGCTPDTRHLETARSLIDSLQNHWAPDTRVALFSIEASDQNGQLLLTGLSTDNESVIQLKSALNKHQIEFTDSILVLPDPALGEHTWGLITLSVANIRYKPSQTAEMATQALMGTPVRILRKKDDYYLIQTPDHYIAWTETASLSPKTATEMTRWKSADRVIFIADFGLVYCSPNRNSNPVSDLVAGTILEIDHSKNSIGKFVAVRLPDSREGFVEAEQCRDLTIWSTQATTSGIALETTARLYMGRPYLWGGTSPKAFDCSGFTKTVYYHHGYILPRDASQQISEGILITTQYQSELLQVGDLLFFGRKATPEKPERATHVGLYLGDSYFIHCSGLVKINSLDSTNALFKQNYIDNLLQIKRFLTDSDQPQRVADHPWYF
;
A
#
# COMPACT_ATOMS: atom_id res chain seq x y z
N MET A 1 -68.54 -79.21 4.42
CA MET A 1 -69.01 -78.24 4.66
C MET A 1 -68.23 -77.06 4.47
N LYS A 2 -68.03 -76.03 4.69
CA LYS A 2 -67.56 -74.80 4.12
C LYS A 2 -66.03 -74.68 3.97
N SER A 3 -65.50 -74.68 2.70
CA SER A 3 -64.17 -74.37 2.25
C SER A 3 -63.87 -72.84 2.48
N LYS A 4 -62.77 -72.57 3.08
CA LYS A 4 -62.20 -71.19 3.10
C LYS A 4 -60.92 -71.14 2.24
N SER A 5 -61.05 -70.54 1.07
CA SER A 5 -59.88 -70.28 0.21
C SER A 5 -59.12 -69.04 0.76
N ALA A 6 -57.84 -69.24 1.06
CA ALA A 6 -56.91 -68.19 1.42
C ALA A 6 -56.32 -67.57 0.14
N ARG A 7 -56.57 -66.26 -0.06
CA ARG A 7 -55.91 -65.47 -1.12
C ARG A 7 -54.57 -64.94 -0.58
N PHE A 8 -53.49 -65.39 -1.20
CA PHE A 8 -52.14 -64.90 -0.95
C PHE A 8 -51.92 -63.61 -1.79
N CYS A 9 -51.87 -62.47 -1.12
CA CYS A 9 -51.48 -61.23 -1.77
C CYS A 9 -49.96 -61.14 -1.77
N PHE A 10 -49.34 -61.15 -2.96
CA PHE A 10 -47.91 -60.95 -3.17
C PHE A 10 -47.69 -59.39 -3.25
N LEU A 11 -47.14 -58.80 -2.19
CA LEU A 11 -46.69 -57.43 -2.17
C LEU A 11 -45.26 -57.37 -2.77
N ILE A 12 -45.16 -56.89 -4.00
CA ILE A 12 -43.87 -56.57 -4.62
C ILE A 12 -43.38 -55.24 -4.04
N LEU A 13 -42.40 -55.29 -3.18
CA LEU A 13 -41.69 -54.11 -2.65
C LEU A 13 -40.68 -53.65 -3.70
N ILE A 14 -41.03 -52.62 -4.47
CA ILE A 14 -40.07 -51.93 -5.36
C ILE A 14 -39.20 -51.04 -4.47
N ALA A 15 -37.98 -51.49 -4.17
CA ALA A 15 -36.94 -50.66 -3.57
C ALA A 15 -36.42 -49.68 -4.64
N LEU A 16 -36.88 -48.42 -4.62
CA LEU A 16 -36.23 -47.35 -5.34
C LEU A 16 -34.83 -47.14 -4.72
N LEU A 17 -33.80 -47.61 -5.38
CA LEU A 17 -32.43 -47.20 -5.14
C LEU A 17 -32.30 -45.75 -5.57
N ILE A 18 -32.49 -44.81 -4.64
CA ILE A 18 -32.05 -43.46 -4.78
C ILE A 18 -30.51 -43.53 -4.69
N THR A 19 -29.86 -43.66 -5.84
CA THR A 19 -28.42 -43.37 -5.94
C THR A 19 -28.29 -41.86 -5.75
N GLY A 20 -28.10 -41.45 -4.49
CA GLY A 20 -27.65 -40.10 -4.21
C GLY A 20 -26.29 -39.90 -4.89
N CYS A 21 -26.26 -39.20 -6.01
CA CYS A 21 -25.02 -38.63 -6.55
C CYS A 21 -24.41 -37.79 -5.44
N THR A 22 -23.42 -38.28 -4.74
CA THR A 22 -22.54 -37.41 -3.97
C THR A 22 -21.86 -36.50 -4.98
N PRO A 23 -21.95 -35.16 -4.83
CA PRO A 23 -21.26 -34.26 -5.74
C PRO A 23 -19.79 -34.66 -5.81
N ASP A 24 -19.24 -34.79 -7.01
CA ASP A 24 -17.82 -35.10 -7.18
C ASP A 24 -16.98 -33.88 -6.68
N THR A 25 -16.66 -33.88 -5.40
CA THR A 25 -15.91 -32.82 -4.73
C THR A 25 -14.47 -32.71 -5.25
N ARG A 26 -13.97 -33.71 -6.00
CA ARG A 26 -12.60 -33.76 -6.52
C ARG A 26 -12.28 -32.55 -7.45
N HIS A 27 -13.21 -32.16 -8.30
CA HIS A 27 -13.03 -31.00 -9.19
C HIS A 27 -12.88 -29.71 -8.38
N LEU A 28 -13.69 -29.52 -7.34
CA LEU A 28 -13.62 -28.35 -6.46
C LEU A 28 -12.30 -28.32 -5.66
N GLU A 29 -11.85 -29.45 -5.13
CA GLU A 29 -10.57 -29.57 -4.41
C GLU A 29 -9.39 -29.31 -5.34
N THR A 30 -9.41 -29.86 -6.58
CA THR A 30 -8.38 -29.58 -7.59
C THR A 30 -8.34 -28.09 -7.95
N ALA A 31 -9.51 -27.48 -8.17
CA ALA A 31 -9.59 -26.05 -8.48
C ALA A 31 -9.01 -25.19 -7.35
N ARG A 32 -9.35 -25.46 -6.10
CA ARG A 32 -8.81 -24.76 -4.93
C ARG A 32 -7.29 -24.91 -4.82
N SER A 33 -6.77 -26.12 -5.02
CA SER A 33 -5.32 -26.37 -4.99
C SER A 33 -4.58 -25.59 -6.09
N LEU A 34 -5.14 -25.49 -7.30
CA LEU A 34 -4.59 -24.69 -8.39
C LEU A 34 -4.63 -23.20 -8.07
N ILE A 35 -5.74 -22.71 -7.50
CA ILE A 35 -5.91 -21.33 -7.05
C ILE A 35 -4.85 -20.99 -6.00
N ASP A 36 -4.70 -21.80 -4.96
CA ASP A 36 -3.72 -21.58 -3.88
C ASP A 36 -2.28 -21.56 -4.41
N SER A 37 -1.95 -22.48 -5.33
CA SER A 37 -0.63 -22.53 -5.96
C SER A 37 -0.34 -21.26 -6.77
N LEU A 38 -1.29 -20.79 -7.57
CA LEU A 38 -1.15 -19.58 -8.39
C LEU A 38 -1.15 -18.33 -7.52
N GLN A 39 -1.95 -18.25 -6.47
CA GLN A 39 -1.93 -17.15 -5.52
C GLN A 39 -0.55 -17.01 -4.86
N ASN A 40 0.05 -18.10 -4.41
CA ASN A 40 1.39 -18.09 -3.82
C ASN A 40 2.48 -17.66 -4.82
N HIS A 41 2.27 -17.88 -6.11
CA HIS A 41 3.21 -17.48 -7.15
C HIS A 41 3.03 -16.03 -7.59
N TRP A 42 1.79 -15.61 -7.89
CA TRP A 42 1.48 -14.31 -8.51
C TRP A 42 1.17 -13.20 -7.52
N ALA A 43 0.65 -13.54 -6.35
CA ALA A 43 0.25 -12.59 -5.32
C ALA A 43 0.64 -13.08 -3.91
N PRO A 44 1.94 -13.37 -3.66
CA PRO A 44 2.40 -13.84 -2.34
C PRO A 44 2.16 -12.78 -1.25
N ASP A 45 2.15 -11.50 -1.64
CA ASP A 45 1.76 -10.37 -0.79
C ASP A 45 0.49 -9.72 -1.35
N THR A 46 -0.65 -10.06 -0.75
CA THR A 46 -1.96 -9.54 -1.17
C THR A 46 -2.16 -8.05 -0.94
N ARG A 47 -1.23 -7.38 -0.26
CA ARG A 47 -1.24 -5.93 -0.08
C ARG A 47 -0.80 -5.16 -1.33
N VAL A 48 -0.04 -5.80 -2.23
CA VAL A 48 0.54 -5.17 -3.44
C VAL A 48 0.09 -5.81 -4.76
N ALA A 49 -0.43 -7.04 -4.70
CA ALA A 49 -1.01 -7.74 -5.84
C ALA A 49 -2.23 -8.54 -5.39
N LEU A 50 -3.30 -8.55 -6.17
CA LEU A 50 -4.51 -9.30 -5.86
C LEU A 50 -4.63 -10.49 -6.81
N PHE A 51 -4.80 -11.68 -6.22
CA PHE A 51 -5.28 -12.89 -6.84
C PHE A 51 -6.22 -13.57 -5.83
N SER A 52 -7.38 -12.94 -5.60
CA SER A 52 -8.38 -13.40 -4.63
C SER A 52 -9.52 -14.05 -5.38
N ILE A 53 -9.32 -15.31 -5.76
CA ILE A 53 -10.26 -16.10 -6.53
C ILE A 53 -10.80 -17.22 -5.63
N GLU A 54 -12.11 -17.42 -5.70
CA GLU A 54 -12.81 -18.50 -4.99
C GLU A 54 -13.48 -19.43 -5.99
N ALA A 55 -13.40 -20.73 -5.71
CA ALA A 55 -14.11 -21.77 -6.42
C ALA A 55 -15.25 -22.30 -5.56
N SER A 56 -16.46 -22.32 -6.09
CA SER A 56 -17.65 -22.86 -5.44
C SER A 56 -18.40 -23.79 -6.39
N ASP A 57 -19.08 -24.80 -5.85
CA ASP A 57 -20.00 -25.63 -6.62
C ASP A 57 -21.39 -25.00 -6.60
N GLN A 58 -21.95 -24.81 -7.77
CA GLN A 58 -23.33 -24.38 -7.96
C GLN A 58 -24.11 -25.41 -8.80
N ASN A 59 -24.81 -26.31 -8.11
CA ASN A 59 -25.62 -27.35 -8.72
C ASN A 59 -24.81 -28.30 -9.65
N GLY A 60 -23.60 -28.67 -9.24
CA GLY A 60 -22.70 -29.55 -10.01
C GLY A 60 -21.84 -28.83 -11.04
N GLN A 61 -21.93 -27.51 -11.14
CA GLN A 61 -21.09 -26.67 -11.99
C GLN A 61 -20.13 -25.83 -11.16
N LEU A 62 -18.84 -25.83 -11.50
CA LEU A 62 -17.83 -25.02 -10.83
C LEU A 62 -18.00 -23.54 -11.23
N LEU A 63 -18.18 -22.66 -10.25
CA LEU A 63 -18.19 -21.22 -10.43
C LEU A 63 -16.90 -20.64 -9.86
N LEU A 64 -16.18 -19.87 -10.69
CA LEU A 64 -15.01 -19.06 -10.29
C LEU A 64 -15.45 -17.62 -10.10
N THR A 65 -15.23 -17.07 -8.92
CA THR A 65 -15.49 -15.65 -8.61
C THR A 65 -14.27 -15.01 -7.98
N GLY A 66 -14.17 -13.69 -8.07
CA GLY A 66 -13.10 -12.98 -7.37
C GLY A 66 -12.43 -11.90 -8.21
N LEU A 67 -11.23 -11.50 -7.77
CA LEU A 67 -10.49 -10.38 -8.33
C LEU A 67 -9.04 -10.78 -8.61
N SER A 68 -8.48 -10.30 -9.74
CA SER A 68 -7.04 -10.34 -9.99
C SER A 68 -6.54 -9.00 -10.55
N THR A 69 -5.37 -8.56 -10.11
CA THR A 69 -4.64 -7.41 -10.71
C THR A 69 -3.81 -7.82 -11.91
N ASP A 70 -3.69 -9.12 -12.18
CA ASP A 70 -2.90 -9.67 -13.26
C ASP A 70 -3.74 -10.60 -14.14
N ASN A 71 -3.76 -10.33 -15.45
CA ASN A 71 -4.52 -11.12 -16.43
C ASN A 71 -3.85 -12.45 -16.74
N GLU A 72 -2.51 -12.51 -16.75
CA GLU A 72 -1.77 -13.73 -17.07
C GLU A 72 -2.03 -14.83 -16.04
N SER A 73 -2.11 -14.47 -14.78
CA SER A 73 -2.46 -15.39 -13.69
C SER A 73 -3.83 -16.04 -13.87
N VAL A 74 -4.81 -15.27 -14.36
CA VAL A 74 -6.17 -15.77 -14.66
C VAL A 74 -6.17 -16.68 -15.88
N ILE A 75 -5.41 -16.34 -16.93
CA ILE A 75 -5.23 -17.19 -18.10
C ILE A 75 -4.61 -18.53 -17.71
N GLN A 76 -3.59 -18.50 -16.87
CA GLN A 76 -2.93 -19.72 -16.38
C GLN A 76 -3.86 -20.59 -15.55
N LEU A 77 -4.69 -20.01 -14.67
CA LEU A 77 -5.71 -20.76 -13.93
C LEU A 77 -6.69 -21.47 -14.85
N LYS A 78 -7.26 -20.74 -15.82
CA LYS A 78 -8.20 -21.30 -16.80
C LYS A 78 -7.56 -22.41 -17.64
N SER A 79 -6.32 -22.21 -18.08
CA SER A 79 -5.57 -23.21 -18.82
C SER A 79 -5.32 -24.48 -17.98
N ALA A 80 -4.97 -24.34 -16.70
CA ALA A 80 -4.76 -25.46 -15.80
C ALA A 80 -6.05 -26.24 -15.56
N LEU A 81 -7.17 -25.58 -15.33
CA LEU A 81 -8.48 -26.21 -15.16
C LEU A 81 -8.88 -26.99 -16.42
N ASN A 82 -8.69 -26.40 -17.60
CA ASN A 82 -8.97 -27.09 -18.89
C ASN A 82 -8.11 -28.35 -19.07
N LYS A 83 -6.82 -28.33 -18.67
CA LYS A 83 -5.95 -29.52 -18.71
C LYS A 83 -6.45 -30.64 -17.82
N HIS A 84 -7.11 -30.30 -16.71
CA HIS A 84 -7.76 -31.25 -15.82
C HIS A 84 -9.17 -31.62 -16.27
N GLN A 85 -9.64 -31.14 -17.42
CA GLN A 85 -10.99 -31.38 -17.96
C GLN A 85 -12.10 -30.93 -17.01
N ILE A 86 -11.85 -29.87 -16.23
CA ILE A 86 -12.80 -29.26 -15.31
C ILE A 86 -13.55 -28.13 -16.04
N GLU A 87 -14.84 -28.31 -16.21
CA GLU A 87 -15.73 -27.27 -16.74
C GLU A 87 -16.06 -26.26 -15.63
N PHE A 88 -16.08 -24.99 -15.98
CA PHE A 88 -16.33 -23.90 -15.03
C PHE A 88 -17.07 -22.72 -15.69
N THR A 89 -17.81 -22.00 -14.86
CA THR A 89 -18.33 -20.66 -15.18
C THR A 89 -17.35 -19.61 -14.66
N ASP A 90 -16.93 -18.69 -15.53
CA ASP A 90 -15.99 -17.62 -15.20
C ASP A 90 -16.73 -16.34 -14.82
N SER A 91 -16.52 -15.89 -13.59
CA SER A 91 -16.97 -14.60 -13.06
C SER A 91 -15.82 -13.89 -12.33
N ILE A 92 -14.57 -14.11 -12.79
CA ILE A 92 -13.39 -13.44 -12.28
C ILE A 92 -13.33 -12.04 -12.90
N LEU A 93 -13.18 -11.02 -12.07
CA LEU A 93 -12.96 -9.66 -12.51
C LEU A 93 -11.45 -9.35 -12.54
N VAL A 94 -10.93 -9.12 -13.74
CA VAL A 94 -9.55 -8.61 -13.92
C VAL A 94 -9.57 -7.09 -13.76
N LEU A 95 -8.70 -6.58 -12.90
CA LEU A 95 -8.58 -5.18 -12.58
C LEU A 95 -7.58 -4.46 -13.50
N PRO A 96 -7.79 -3.19 -13.87
CA PRO A 96 -8.89 -2.31 -13.46
C PRO A 96 -10.26 -2.77 -13.97
N ASP A 97 -11.30 -2.58 -13.14
CA ASP A 97 -12.68 -2.90 -13.48
C ASP A 97 -13.11 -2.15 -14.75
N PRO A 98 -13.58 -2.84 -15.81
CA PRO A 98 -14.05 -2.19 -17.03
C PRO A 98 -15.15 -1.14 -16.81
N ALA A 99 -15.91 -1.23 -15.72
CA ALA A 99 -16.93 -0.24 -15.36
C ALA A 99 -16.36 1.16 -15.05
N LEU A 100 -15.04 1.29 -14.83
CA LEU A 100 -14.36 2.60 -14.66
C LEU A 100 -14.24 3.37 -15.99
N GLY A 101 -14.41 2.69 -17.14
CA GLY A 101 -14.14 3.28 -18.45
C GLY A 101 -12.68 3.74 -18.57
N GLU A 102 -12.47 4.99 -18.99
CA GLU A 102 -11.13 5.56 -19.18
C GLU A 102 -10.50 6.10 -17.87
N HIS A 103 -11.28 6.21 -16.77
CA HIS A 103 -10.85 6.82 -15.51
C HIS A 103 -10.15 5.79 -14.59
N THR A 104 -9.06 5.21 -15.09
CA THR A 104 -8.25 4.20 -14.36
C THR A 104 -7.07 4.80 -13.60
N TRP A 105 -6.95 6.12 -13.58
CA TRP A 105 -5.97 6.89 -12.84
C TRP A 105 -6.64 7.89 -11.91
N GLY A 106 -5.90 8.43 -10.96
CA GLY A 106 -6.36 9.51 -10.12
C GLY A 106 -5.22 10.25 -9.43
N LEU A 107 -5.57 11.42 -8.91
CA LEU A 107 -4.69 12.24 -8.06
C LEU A 107 -5.39 12.47 -6.72
N ILE A 108 -4.66 12.30 -5.63
CA ILE A 108 -5.17 12.58 -4.28
C ILE A 108 -5.43 14.08 -4.14
N THR A 109 -6.58 14.46 -3.58
CA THR A 109 -7.08 15.86 -3.49
C THR A 109 -7.01 16.45 -2.09
N LEU A 110 -6.94 15.61 -1.05
CA LEU A 110 -6.81 16.02 0.34
C LEU A 110 -5.32 16.14 0.72
N SER A 111 -4.99 17.07 1.61
CA SER A 111 -3.62 17.18 2.14
C SER A 111 -3.09 15.83 2.62
N VAL A 112 -3.95 15.05 3.27
CA VAL A 112 -3.72 13.67 3.67
C VAL A 112 -5.01 12.87 3.49
N ALA A 113 -5.04 11.92 2.57
CA ALA A 113 -6.13 11.00 2.36
C ALA A 113 -5.92 9.71 3.17
N ASN A 114 -6.94 9.27 3.89
CA ASN A 114 -6.93 7.98 4.59
C ASN A 114 -7.28 6.85 3.62
N ILE A 115 -6.48 5.80 3.65
CA ILE A 115 -6.65 4.61 2.82
C ILE A 115 -6.83 3.41 3.75
N ARG A 116 -7.88 2.61 3.54
CA ARG A 116 -8.39 1.62 4.49
C ARG A 116 -8.46 0.23 3.87
N TYR A 117 -8.40 -0.81 4.70
CA TYR A 117 -8.50 -2.20 4.23
C TYR A 117 -9.89 -2.57 3.68
N LYS A 118 -10.95 -1.85 4.08
CA LYS A 118 -12.33 -2.08 3.59
C LYS A 118 -12.97 -0.75 3.21
N PRO A 119 -13.95 -0.74 2.28
CA PRO A 119 -14.68 0.45 1.88
C PRO A 119 -15.68 0.88 2.96
N SER A 120 -15.17 1.41 4.07
CA SER A 120 -15.93 1.90 5.22
C SER A 120 -15.11 2.86 6.04
N GLN A 121 -15.73 3.93 6.56
CA GLN A 121 -15.07 4.92 7.44
C GLN A 121 -14.60 4.31 8.77
N THR A 122 -15.25 3.26 9.25
CA THR A 122 -14.90 2.58 10.50
C THR A 122 -13.88 1.46 10.30
N ALA A 123 -13.47 1.19 9.05
CA ALA A 123 -12.47 0.17 8.76
C ALA A 123 -11.08 0.63 9.21
N GLU A 124 -10.25 -0.36 9.55
CA GLU A 124 -8.85 -0.15 9.90
C GLU A 124 -8.11 0.60 8.79
N MET A 125 -7.31 1.59 9.18
CA MET A 125 -6.47 2.34 8.26
C MET A 125 -5.26 1.51 7.85
N ALA A 126 -5.05 1.38 6.56
CA ALA A 126 -3.93 0.67 5.95
C ALA A 126 -2.71 1.59 5.75
N THR A 127 -2.98 2.76 5.18
CA THR A 127 -1.96 3.78 4.87
C THR A 127 -2.61 5.14 4.67
N GLN A 128 -1.79 6.14 4.35
CA GLN A 128 -2.24 7.46 3.89
C GLN A 128 -1.53 7.82 2.58
N ALA A 129 -2.11 8.73 1.80
CA ALA A 129 -1.46 9.34 0.66
C ALA A 129 -1.64 10.86 0.69
N LEU A 130 -0.64 11.59 0.19
CA LEU A 130 -0.58 13.04 0.23
C LEU A 130 -1.21 13.64 -1.04
N MET A 131 -1.68 14.88 -0.98
CA MET A 131 -2.20 15.60 -2.14
C MET A 131 -1.22 15.58 -3.30
N GLY A 132 -1.73 15.32 -4.51
CA GLY A 132 -0.92 15.19 -5.72
C GLY A 132 -0.25 13.83 -5.89
N THR A 133 -0.38 12.88 -4.95
CA THR A 133 0.09 11.51 -5.18
C THR A 133 -0.71 10.88 -6.32
N PRO A 134 -0.05 10.42 -7.40
CA PRO A 134 -0.71 9.67 -8.47
C PRO A 134 -1.08 8.26 -8.00
N VAL A 135 -2.24 7.78 -8.39
CA VAL A 135 -2.72 6.43 -8.04
C VAL A 135 -3.38 5.76 -9.23
N ARG A 136 -3.32 4.42 -9.27
CA ARG A 136 -4.17 3.63 -10.17
C ARG A 136 -5.51 3.40 -9.47
N ILE A 137 -6.61 3.63 -10.21
CA ILE A 137 -7.95 3.25 -9.75
C ILE A 137 -8.23 1.86 -10.29
N LEU A 138 -8.47 0.91 -9.41
CA LEU A 138 -8.68 -0.48 -9.76
C LEU A 138 -10.17 -0.85 -9.82
N ARG A 139 -10.97 -0.29 -8.91
CA ARG A 139 -12.41 -0.54 -8.83
C ARG A 139 -13.12 0.57 -8.08
N LYS A 140 -14.41 0.78 -8.40
CA LYS A 140 -15.33 1.60 -7.60
C LYS A 140 -16.35 0.72 -6.88
N LYS A 141 -16.61 1.00 -5.61
CA LYS A 141 -17.70 0.40 -4.85
C LYS A 141 -18.30 1.47 -3.94
N ASP A 142 -19.59 1.77 -4.14
CA ASP A 142 -20.28 2.82 -3.41
C ASP A 142 -19.51 4.16 -3.46
N ASP A 143 -19.22 4.76 -2.32
CA ASP A 143 -18.46 5.99 -2.18
C ASP A 143 -16.94 5.75 -2.01
N TYR A 144 -16.41 4.61 -2.45
CA TYR A 144 -14.99 4.24 -2.34
C TYR A 144 -14.40 3.82 -3.67
N TYR A 145 -13.11 4.14 -3.83
CA TYR A 145 -12.24 3.56 -4.85
C TYR A 145 -11.24 2.59 -4.21
N LEU A 146 -11.11 1.40 -4.79
CA LEU A 146 -9.93 0.56 -4.59
C LEU A 146 -8.82 1.14 -5.44
N ILE A 147 -7.73 1.54 -4.81
CA ILE A 147 -6.60 2.18 -5.48
C ILE A 147 -5.31 1.42 -5.23
N GLN A 148 -4.34 1.65 -6.08
CA GLN A 148 -2.95 1.26 -5.87
C GLN A 148 -2.09 2.52 -5.82
N THR A 149 -1.28 2.65 -4.76
CA THR A 149 -0.34 3.76 -4.55
C THR A 149 1.02 3.48 -5.23
N PRO A 150 1.93 4.47 -5.37
CA PRO A 150 3.22 4.29 -6.05
C PRO A 150 4.13 3.21 -5.46
N ASP A 151 3.99 2.90 -4.17
CA ASP A 151 4.63 1.76 -3.50
C ASP A 151 3.88 0.44 -3.71
N HIS A 152 3.01 0.40 -4.70
CA HIS A 152 2.15 -0.72 -5.10
C HIS A 152 1.09 -1.14 -4.09
N TYR A 153 0.94 -0.46 -2.95
CA TYR A 153 -0.02 -0.84 -1.91
C TYR A 153 -1.47 -0.67 -2.40
N ILE A 154 -2.31 -1.68 -2.18
CA ILE A 154 -3.69 -1.74 -2.66
C ILE A 154 -4.64 -1.66 -1.47
N ALA A 155 -5.48 -0.62 -1.43
CA ALA A 155 -6.51 -0.44 -0.41
C ALA A 155 -7.56 0.58 -0.86
N TRP A 156 -8.57 0.84 -0.02
CA TRP A 156 -9.74 1.66 -0.34
C TRP A 156 -9.60 3.08 0.17
N THR A 157 -9.94 4.06 -0.68
CA THR A 157 -10.07 5.48 -0.28
C THR A 157 -11.44 6.00 -0.65
N GLU A 158 -11.89 7.04 0.07
CA GLU A 158 -13.15 7.71 -0.23
C GLU A 158 -13.11 8.43 -1.58
N THR A 159 -14.21 8.42 -2.32
CA THR A 159 -14.30 9.13 -3.62
C THR A 159 -14.01 10.62 -3.48
N ALA A 160 -14.39 11.24 -2.34
CA ALA A 160 -14.15 12.66 -2.05
C ALA A 160 -12.65 13.01 -1.91
N SER A 161 -11.78 12.04 -1.66
CA SER A 161 -10.33 12.25 -1.50
C SER A 161 -9.54 12.09 -2.78
N LEU A 162 -10.21 11.83 -3.91
CA LEU A 162 -9.58 11.48 -5.18
C LEU A 162 -10.24 12.23 -6.35
N SER A 163 -9.42 12.77 -7.24
CA SER A 163 -9.85 13.27 -8.57
C SER A 163 -9.50 12.22 -9.63
N PRO A 164 -10.48 11.49 -10.17
CA PRO A 164 -10.25 10.53 -11.25
C PRO A 164 -9.66 11.22 -12.49
N LYS A 165 -8.80 10.51 -13.21
CA LYS A 165 -8.10 10.99 -14.41
C LYS A 165 -8.07 9.89 -15.47
N THR A 166 -8.14 10.32 -16.72
CA THR A 166 -7.83 9.49 -17.87
C THR A 166 -6.31 9.39 -18.07
N ALA A 167 -5.85 8.44 -18.89
CA ALA A 167 -4.44 8.34 -19.24
C ALA A 167 -3.90 9.61 -19.92
N THR A 168 -4.72 10.26 -20.75
CA THR A 168 -4.37 11.54 -21.41
C THR A 168 -4.19 12.68 -20.40
N GLU A 169 -5.10 12.80 -19.43
CA GLU A 169 -4.98 13.82 -18.36
C GLU A 169 -3.77 13.57 -17.48
N MET A 170 -3.44 12.30 -17.20
CA MET A 170 -2.22 11.97 -16.46
C MET A 170 -0.96 12.30 -17.26
N THR A 171 -0.94 12.06 -18.57
CA THR A 171 0.18 12.47 -19.44
C THR A 171 0.38 13.98 -19.39
N ARG A 172 -0.70 14.78 -19.46
CA ARG A 172 -0.64 16.23 -19.33
C ARG A 172 -0.13 16.64 -17.93
N TRP A 173 -0.65 16.03 -16.86
CA TRP A 173 -0.20 16.33 -15.48
C TRP A 173 1.28 16.01 -15.28
N LYS A 174 1.77 14.92 -15.84
CA LYS A 174 3.19 14.51 -15.76
C LYS A 174 4.12 15.50 -16.49
N SER A 175 3.66 16.09 -17.58
CA SER A 175 4.42 17.08 -18.38
C SER A 175 4.26 18.52 -17.89
N ALA A 176 3.35 18.81 -16.95
CA ALA A 176 3.16 20.13 -16.37
C ALA A 176 4.30 20.50 -15.41
N ASP A 177 4.56 21.81 -15.29
CA ASP A 177 5.44 22.33 -14.25
C ASP A 177 4.78 22.15 -12.89
N ARG A 178 5.48 21.50 -11.96
CA ARG A 178 4.95 21.17 -10.64
C ARG A 178 5.93 21.54 -9.55
N VAL A 179 5.38 21.89 -8.41
CA VAL A 179 6.15 22.09 -7.18
C VAL A 179 5.82 21.02 -6.15
N ILE A 180 6.81 20.65 -5.35
CA ILE A 180 6.63 19.90 -4.13
C ILE A 180 6.70 20.86 -2.94
N PHE A 181 5.74 20.75 -2.04
CA PHE A 181 5.72 21.49 -0.79
C PHE A 181 6.67 20.83 0.22
N ILE A 182 7.61 21.58 0.78
CA ILE A 182 8.70 21.05 1.62
C ILE A 182 8.62 21.49 3.08
N ALA A 183 7.80 22.48 3.42
CA ALA A 183 7.59 22.86 4.81
C ALA A 183 6.68 21.84 5.51
N ASP A 184 6.81 21.72 6.83
CA ASP A 184 6.06 20.75 7.63
C ASP A 184 4.54 20.90 7.45
N PHE A 185 4.04 22.14 7.60
CA PHE A 185 2.64 22.53 7.39
C PHE A 185 2.55 23.85 6.65
N GLY A 186 1.48 24.03 5.90
CA GLY A 186 1.17 25.29 5.22
C GLY A 186 -0.25 25.34 4.69
N LEU A 187 -0.51 26.36 3.89
CA LEU A 187 -1.82 26.62 3.30
C LEU A 187 -1.70 26.99 1.83
N VAL A 188 -2.70 26.62 1.05
CA VAL A 188 -3.01 27.28 -0.23
C VAL A 188 -4.00 28.39 0.06
N TYR A 189 -3.68 29.62 -0.31
CA TYR A 189 -4.47 30.81 -0.08
C TYR A 189 -5.30 31.16 -1.31
N CYS A 190 -6.49 31.77 -1.14
CA CYS A 190 -7.33 32.20 -2.25
C CYS A 190 -6.79 33.46 -2.98
N SER A 191 -5.89 34.20 -2.36
CA SER A 191 -5.14 35.34 -2.96
C SER A 191 -3.72 35.35 -2.42
N PRO A 192 -2.74 36.04 -3.09
CA PRO A 192 -1.33 36.05 -2.69
C PRO A 192 -1.09 36.88 -1.41
N ASN A 193 -1.74 36.48 -0.35
CA ASN A 193 -1.71 37.15 0.97
C ASN A 193 -2.00 36.14 2.07
N ARG A 194 -1.14 36.06 3.11
CA ARG A 194 -1.31 35.19 4.29
C ARG A 194 -2.59 35.43 5.08
N ASN A 195 -3.18 36.62 4.97
CA ASN A 195 -4.44 36.96 5.66
C ASN A 195 -5.69 36.61 4.84
N SER A 196 -5.54 36.08 3.62
CA SER A 196 -6.68 35.62 2.82
C SER A 196 -7.17 34.24 3.29
N ASN A 197 -8.40 33.89 2.91
CA ASN A 197 -8.98 32.61 3.27
C ASN A 197 -8.17 31.46 2.68
N PRO A 198 -8.01 30.35 3.41
CA PRO A 198 -7.39 29.14 2.89
C PRO A 198 -8.31 28.43 1.89
N VAL A 199 -7.71 27.89 0.82
CA VAL A 199 -8.34 26.97 -0.14
C VAL A 199 -8.15 25.52 0.34
N SER A 200 -6.96 25.23 0.89
CA SER A 200 -6.60 23.91 1.45
C SER A 200 -5.44 24.05 2.43
N ASP A 201 -5.34 23.12 3.35
CA ASP A 201 -4.10 22.89 4.11
C ASP A 201 -3.10 22.07 3.28
N LEU A 202 -1.83 22.14 3.64
CA LEU A 202 -0.71 21.43 3.03
C LEU A 202 0.16 20.75 4.08
N VAL A 203 0.78 19.67 3.68
CA VAL A 203 1.86 19.01 4.44
C VAL A 203 3.06 18.76 3.52
N ALA A 204 4.23 18.63 4.11
CA ALA A 204 5.44 18.30 3.38
C ALA A 204 5.26 17.03 2.52
N GLY A 205 5.67 17.08 1.26
CA GLY A 205 5.46 16.03 0.27
C GLY A 205 4.26 16.22 -0.65
N THR A 206 3.41 17.24 -0.41
CA THR A 206 2.31 17.62 -1.32
C THR A 206 2.85 18.10 -2.67
N ILE A 207 2.24 17.65 -3.77
CA ILE A 207 2.58 18.04 -5.14
C ILE A 207 1.46 18.89 -5.74
N LEU A 208 1.80 20.07 -6.27
CA LEU A 208 0.87 21.01 -6.88
C LEU A 208 1.34 21.37 -8.30
N GLU A 209 0.40 21.58 -9.22
CA GLU A 209 0.68 22.08 -10.57
C GLU A 209 0.86 23.61 -10.50
N ILE A 210 1.86 24.18 -11.20
CA ILE A 210 2.00 25.62 -11.34
C ILE A 210 0.92 26.15 -12.31
N ASP A 211 0.18 27.15 -11.89
CA ASP A 211 -0.83 27.77 -12.74
C ASP A 211 -0.23 28.96 -13.52
N HIS A 212 0.25 28.68 -14.74
CA HIS A 212 0.80 29.71 -15.63
C HIS A 212 -0.23 30.69 -16.19
N SER A 213 -1.54 30.43 -16.00
CA SER A 213 -2.57 31.42 -16.39
C SER A 213 -2.61 32.62 -15.45
N LYS A 214 -1.98 32.53 -14.29
CA LYS A 214 -1.87 33.56 -13.27
C LYS A 214 -0.42 33.93 -13.02
N ASN A 215 -0.16 35.21 -12.79
CA ASN A 215 1.17 35.62 -12.41
C ASN A 215 1.49 35.26 -10.96
N SER A 216 2.70 34.81 -10.72
CA SER A 216 3.27 34.76 -9.38
C SER A 216 3.44 36.18 -8.86
N ILE A 217 3.04 36.47 -7.63
CA ILE A 217 3.04 37.83 -7.05
C ILE A 217 3.88 37.82 -5.78
N GLY A 218 4.97 38.60 -5.82
CA GLY A 218 5.86 38.72 -4.66
C GLY A 218 6.47 37.38 -4.26
N LYS A 219 6.11 36.92 -3.05
CA LYS A 219 6.60 35.66 -2.49
C LYS A 219 5.65 34.48 -2.74
N PHE A 220 4.61 34.63 -3.57
CA PHE A 220 3.61 33.62 -3.82
C PHE A 220 3.66 33.07 -5.24
N VAL A 221 3.51 31.76 -5.38
CA VAL A 221 3.36 31.05 -6.65
C VAL A 221 1.89 30.67 -6.82
N ALA A 222 1.34 30.95 -8.01
CA ALA A 222 -0.01 30.50 -8.36
C ALA A 222 0.02 29.00 -8.64
N VAL A 223 -0.91 28.25 -8.04
CA VAL A 223 -0.98 26.79 -8.15
C VAL A 223 -2.41 26.31 -8.41
N ARG A 224 -2.48 25.13 -9.03
CA ARG A 224 -3.71 24.38 -9.24
C ARG A 224 -3.62 23.06 -8.49
N LEU A 225 -4.67 22.77 -7.70
CA LEU A 225 -4.83 21.52 -6.95
C LEU A 225 -5.33 20.40 -7.89
N PRO A 226 -5.19 19.12 -7.51
CA PRO A 226 -5.61 17.97 -8.34
C PRO A 226 -7.08 17.99 -8.76
N ASP A 227 -7.96 18.61 -7.98
CA ASP A 227 -9.40 18.79 -8.23
C ASP A 227 -9.76 20.10 -8.95
N SER A 228 -8.75 20.77 -9.52
CA SER A 228 -8.86 22.04 -10.26
C SER A 228 -9.17 23.28 -9.41
N ARG A 229 -9.24 23.19 -8.07
CA ARG A 229 -9.20 24.39 -7.23
C ARG A 229 -7.89 25.12 -7.46
N GLU A 230 -7.93 26.43 -7.41
CA GLU A 230 -6.80 27.30 -7.67
C GLU A 230 -6.49 28.15 -6.44
N GLY A 231 -5.22 28.55 -6.31
CA GLY A 231 -4.81 29.41 -5.21
C GLY A 231 -3.33 29.76 -5.28
N PHE A 232 -2.80 30.18 -4.16
CA PHE A 232 -1.42 30.67 -4.03
C PHE A 232 -0.72 29.99 -2.86
N VAL A 233 0.52 29.58 -3.06
CA VAL A 233 1.39 29.01 -2.03
C VAL A 233 2.66 29.85 -1.89
N GLU A 234 3.25 29.91 -0.70
CA GLU A 234 4.49 30.62 -0.49
C GLU A 234 5.66 29.94 -1.22
N ALA A 235 6.34 30.65 -2.08
CA ALA A 235 7.41 30.14 -2.93
C ALA A 235 8.56 29.51 -2.11
N GLU A 236 8.90 30.12 -0.96
CA GLU A 236 9.97 29.64 -0.07
C GLU A 236 9.70 28.27 0.53
N GLN A 237 8.40 27.86 0.61
CA GLN A 237 7.94 26.57 1.13
C GLN A 237 7.86 25.49 0.05
N CYS A 238 8.22 25.83 -1.19
CA CYS A 238 8.14 24.94 -2.34
C CYS A 238 9.49 24.74 -3.00
N ARG A 239 9.61 23.63 -3.74
CA ARG A 239 10.71 23.36 -4.67
C ARG A 239 10.12 22.86 -6.00
N ASP A 240 10.79 23.14 -7.10
CA ASP A 240 10.49 22.50 -8.37
C ASP A 240 10.57 20.97 -8.19
N LEU A 241 9.54 20.24 -8.64
CA LEU A 241 9.42 18.80 -8.42
C LEU A 241 10.53 18.04 -9.15
N THR A 242 10.91 18.45 -10.36
CA THR A 242 11.95 17.79 -11.15
C THR A 242 13.32 17.98 -10.50
N ILE A 243 13.64 19.22 -10.07
CA ILE A 243 14.90 19.50 -9.38
C ILE A 243 14.97 18.72 -8.07
N TRP A 244 13.90 18.77 -7.25
CA TRP A 244 13.86 18.06 -5.97
C TRP A 244 14.03 16.55 -6.14
N SER A 245 13.33 15.93 -7.10
CA SER A 245 13.37 14.47 -7.30
C SER A 245 14.73 13.97 -7.81
N THR A 246 15.45 14.79 -8.58
CA THR A 246 16.78 14.45 -9.09
C THR A 246 17.90 14.68 -8.07
N GLN A 247 17.64 15.48 -7.02
CA GLN A 247 18.60 15.75 -5.93
C GLN A 247 18.47 14.76 -4.76
N ALA A 248 17.99 13.53 -5.02
CA ALA A 248 17.91 12.47 -4.01
C ALA A 248 19.29 12.27 -3.34
N THR A 249 19.31 12.30 -2.02
CA THR A 249 20.55 12.15 -1.24
C THR A 249 20.80 10.73 -0.83
N THR A 250 22.06 10.30 -0.83
CA THR A 250 22.51 9.05 -0.21
C THR A 250 23.05 9.25 1.21
N SER A 251 22.95 10.46 1.76
CA SER A 251 23.49 10.80 3.08
C SER A 251 22.58 10.36 4.22
N GLY A 252 23.06 9.43 5.05
CA GLY A 252 22.37 9.05 6.30
C GLY A 252 22.17 10.23 7.26
N ILE A 253 23.09 11.22 7.27
CA ILE A 253 22.96 12.45 8.07
C ILE A 253 21.79 13.31 7.60
N ALA A 254 21.52 13.35 6.31
CA ALA A 254 20.34 14.06 5.79
C ALA A 254 19.05 13.37 6.23
N LEU A 255 18.99 12.03 6.20
CA LEU A 255 17.86 11.26 6.76
C LEU A 255 17.67 11.53 8.25
N GLU A 256 18.75 11.51 9.05
CA GLU A 256 18.71 11.83 10.48
C GLU A 256 18.16 13.22 10.73
N THR A 257 18.65 14.22 9.99
CA THR A 257 18.19 15.62 10.11
C THR A 257 16.67 15.71 9.91
N THR A 258 16.16 15.08 8.85
CA THR A 258 14.71 15.04 8.56
C THR A 258 13.94 14.26 9.64
N ALA A 259 14.46 13.11 10.07
CA ALA A 259 13.83 12.30 11.11
C ALA A 259 13.66 13.08 12.43
N ARG A 260 14.66 13.86 12.82
CA ARG A 260 14.64 14.68 14.03
C ARG A 260 13.61 15.82 13.98
N LEU A 261 13.24 16.34 12.81
CA LEU A 261 12.17 17.34 12.69
C LEU A 261 10.80 16.82 13.16
N TYR A 262 10.63 15.51 13.19
CA TYR A 262 9.38 14.86 13.58
C TYR A 262 9.34 14.41 15.04
N MET A 263 10.37 14.73 15.86
CA MET A 263 10.38 14.37 17.29
C MET A 263 9.10 14.79 17.99
N GLY A 264 8.53 13.88 18.78
CA GLY A 264 7.30 14.12 19.56
C GLY A 264 5.99 13.97 18.77
N ARG A 265 6.01 13.73 17.44
CA ARG A 265 4.79 13.47 16.65
C ARG A 265 4.10 12.20 17.16
N PRO A 266 2.76 12.22 17.28
CA PRO A 266 2.02 11.10 17.84
C PRO A 266 2.06 9.88 16.91
N TYR A 267 1.94 8.70 17.52
CA TYR A 267 1.73 7.45 16.80
C TYR A 267 0.28 7.36 16.31
N LEU A 268 0.12 7.00 15.05
CA LEU A 268 -1.16 6.70 14.45
C LEU A 268 -1.00 5.42 13.61
N TRP A 269 -1.73 4.36 13.93
CA TRP A 269 -1.73 3.15 13.11
C TRP A 269 -2.15 3.45 11.67
N GLY A 270 -1.33 3.03 10.70
CA GLY A 270 -1.53 3.36 9.29
C GLY A 270 -1.05 4.77 8.87
N GLY A 271 -0.55 5.58 9.80
CA GLY A 271 -0.10 6.96 9.54
C GLY A 271 1.18 7.02 8.71
N THR A 272 1.19 7.83 7.64
CA THR A 272 2.32 8.07 6.74
C THR A 272 2.40 9.55 6.33
N SER A 273 2.15 10.45 7.25
CA SER A 273 2.16 11.89 6.97
C SER A 273 2.76 12.67 8.14
N PRO A 274 3.25 13.92 7.91
CA PRO A 274 3.72 14.79 8.99
C PRO A 274 2.71 15.02 10.12
N LYS A 275 1.43 14.73 9.93
CA LYS A 275 0.41 14.84 10.99
C LYS A 275 0.56 13.77 12.07
N ALA A 276 0.85 12.52 11.67
CA ALA A 276 1.09 11.40 12.57
C ALA A 276 1.65 10.19 11.80
N PHE A 277 2.36 9.32 12.47
CA PHE A 277 3.04 8.17 11.87
C PHE A 277 2.77 6.87 12.63
N ASP A 278 2.85 5.74 11.93
CA ASP A 278 3.31 4.49 12.56
C ASP A 278 4.83 4.31 12.33
N CYS A 279 5.39 3.18 12.72
CA CYS A 279 6.83 2.96 12.66
C CYS A 279 7.38 2.97 11.23
N SER A 280 6.76 2.22 10.32
CA SER A 280 7.19 2.11 8.92
C SER A 280 6.72 3.31 8.08
N GLY A 281 5.60 3.94 8.44
CA GLY A 281 5.17 5.20 7.85
C GLY A 281 6.11 6.35 8.17
N PHE A 282 6.72 6.35 9.35
CA PHE A 282 7.77 7.31 9.73
C PHE A 282 9.02 7.13 8.84
N THR A 283 9.59 5.94 8.74
CA THR A 283 10.75 5.69 7.88
C THR A 283 10.45 5.98 6.43
N LYS A 284 9.29 5.52 5.93
CA LYS A 284 8.82 5.80 4.57
C LYS A 284 8.75 7.31 4.28
N THR A 285 8.20 8.10 5.21
CA THR A 285 8.10 9.56 5.03
C THR A 285 9.46 10.23 5.07
N VAL A 286 10.36 9.83 5.97
CA VAL A 286 11.73 10.35 6.01
C VAL A 286 12.43 10.11 4.67
N TYR A 287 12.36 8.91 4.12
CA TYR A 287 12.95 8.59 2.83
C TYR A 287 12.29 9.33 1.66
N TYR A 288 10.94 9.50 1.70
CA TYR A 288 10.21 10.23 0.68
C TYR A 288 10.67 11.68 0.56
N HIS A 289 10.97 12.36 1.68
CA HIS A 289 11.53 13.72 1.65
C HIS A 289 12.88 13.82 0.95
N HIS A 290 13.55 12.70 0.76
CA HIS A 290 14.82 12.60 0.03
C HIS A 290 14.67 11.92 -1.34
N GLY A 291 13.46 11.86 -1.89
CA GLY A 291 13.20 11.37 -3.24
C GLY A 291 13.10 9.86 -3.39
N TYR A 292 12.90 9.10 -2.30
CA TYR A 292 12.79 7.64 -2.32
C TYR A 292 11.40 7.15 -1.87
N ILE A 293 10.92 6.11 -2.50
CA ILE A 293 9.67 5.43 -2.17
C ILE A 293 10.01 4.10 -1.50
N LEU A 294 9.77 3.99 -0.19
CA LEU A 294 9.85 2.72 0.53
C LEU A 294 8.51 1.97 0.47
N PRO A 295 8.53 0.63 0.58
CA PRO A 295 7.32 -0.15 0.84
C PRO A 295 6.60 0.31 2.10
N ARG A 296 5.29 0.01 2.18
CA ARG A 296 4.44 0.53 3.25
C ARG A 296 4.76 -0.05 4.62
N ASP A 297 4.86 -1.36 4.72
CA ASP A 297 4.93 -2.04 6.00
C ASP A 297 6.36 -2.44 6.38
N ALA A 298 6.67 -2.47 7.68
CA ALA A 298 7.98 -2.92 8.17
C ALA A 298 8.33 -4.34 7.66
N SER A 299 7.30 -5.21 7.55
CA SER A 299 7.46 -6.57 7.01
C SER A 299 7.74 -6.62 5.50
N GLN A 300 7.52 -5.53 4.78
CA GLN A 300 7.91 -5.36 3.38
C GLN A 300 9.28 -4.66 3.29
N GLN A 301 9.49 -3.61 4.08
CA GLN A 301 10.75 -2.88 4.11
C GLN A 301 11.95 -3.80 4.46
N ILE A 302 11.77 -4.78 5.38
CA ILE A 302 12.84 -5.72 5.75
C ILE A 302 13.32 -6.58 4.56
N SER A 303 12.50 -6.73 3.52
CA SER A 303 12.87 -7.52 2.33
C SER A 303 13.76 -6.75 1.36
N GLU A 304 13.89 -5.43 1.53
CA GLU A 304 14.72 -4.56 0.69
C GLU A 304 16.05 -4.20 1.37
N GLY A 305 16.92 -3.55 0.61
CA GLY A 305 18.22 -3.08 1.08
C GLY A 305 19.23 -4.22 1.36
N ILE A 306 20.45 -3.85 1.61
CA ILE A 306 21.56 -4.77 1.88
C ILE A 306 21.58 -5.15 3.36
N LEU A 307 21.59 -6.45 3.66
CA LEU A 307 21.75 -6.95 5.03
C LEU A 307 23.14 -6.61 5.56
N ILE A 308 23.22 -5.87 6.66
CA ILE A 308 24.48 -5.54 7.35
C ILE A 308 24.75 -6.57 8.44
N THR A 309 23.76 -6.83 9.29
CA THR A 309 23.90 -7.81 10.39
C THR A 309 22.53 -8.22 10.93
N THR A 310 22.48 -9.36 11.60
CA THR A 310 21.29 -9.85 12.36
C THR A 310 21.45 -9.66 13.87
N GLN A 311 22.56 -9.07 14.32
CA GLN A 311 22.85 -8.79 15.72
C GLN A 311 23.39 -7.36 15.84
N TYR A 312 23.21 -6.76 17.01
CA TYR A 312 23.76 -5.44 17.24
C TYR A 312 25.29 -5.48 17.34
N GLN A 313 25.96 -4.77 16.41
CA GLN A 313 27.41 -4.60 16.33
C GLN A 313 27.64 -3.16 15.85
N SER A 314 27.91 -2.25 16.81
CA SER A 314 27.96 -0.79 16.55
C SER A 314 28.95 -0.39 15.46
N GLU A 315 30.06 -1.13 15.35
CA GLU A 315 31.15 -0.90 14.39
C GLU A 315 30.76 -1.15 12.92
N LEU A 316 29.68 -1.90 12.68
CA LEU A 316 29.19 -2.17 11.33
C LEU A 316 28.13 -1.15 10.86
N LEU A 317 27.52 -0.42 11.79
CA LEU A 317 26.37 0.43 11.52
C LEU A 317 26.77 1.82 11.06
N GLN A 318 25.97 2.38 10.17
CA GLN A 318 26.09 3.77 9.71
C GLN A 318 24.78 4.51 9.96
N VAL A 319 24.88 5.81 10.20
CA VAL A 319 23.71 6.68 10.31
C VAL A 319 22.83 6.52 9.06
N GLY A 320 21.53 6.28 9.27
CA GLY A 320 20.59 6.01 8.20
C GLY A 320 20.27 4.53 7.99
N ASP A 321 21.00 3.59 8.61
CA ASP A 321 20.62 2.17 8.56
C ASP A 321 19.26 1.95 9.21
N LEU A 322 18.44 1.05 8.66
CA LEU A 322 17.15 0.67 9.22
C LEU A 322 17.28 -0.57 10.09
N LEU A 323 16.79 -0.47 11.33
CA LEU A 323 16.76 -1.54 12.31
C LEU A 323 15.36 -2.15 12.33
N PHE A 324 15.27 -3.45 12.04
CA PHE A 324 14.02 -4.18 12.04
C PHE A 324 13.87 -5.04 13.27
N PHE A 325 12.72 -4.91 13.93
CA PHE A 325 12.39 -5.63 15.16
C PHE A 325 11.09 -6.41 14.96
N GLY A 326 10.97 -7.54 15.67
CA GLY A 326 9.76 -8.35 15.58
C GLY A 326 9.91 -9.75 16.12
N ARG A 327 9.15 -10.69 15.53
CA ARG A 327 9.19 -12.09 15.92
C ARG A 327 10.26 -12.83 15.12
N LYS A 328 11.20 -13.44 15.82
CA LYS A 328 12.19 -14.35 15.24
C LYS A 328 11.52 -15.59 14.63
N ALA A 329 12.16 -16.21 13.66
CA ALA A 329 11.70 -17.46 13.09
C ALA A 329 11.66 -18.58 14.14
N THR A 330 10.62 -19.40 14.07
CA THR A 330 10.50 -20.68 14.81
C THR A 330 10.23 -21.80 13.80
N PRO A 331 10.31 -23.08 14.18
CA PRO A 331 9.96 -24.17 13.28
C PRO A 331 8.55 -24.06 12.65
N GLU A 332 7.61 -23.43 13.39
CA GLU A 332 6.20 -23.33 12.98
C GLU A 332 5.86 -22.00 12.29
N LYS A 333 6.71 -20.97 12.44
CA LYS A 333 6.40 -19.59 11.96
C LYS A 333 7.65 -18.90 11.42
N PRO A 334 7.58 -18.32 10.22
CA PRO A 334 8.68 -17.53 9.67
C PRO A 334 8.95 -16.28 10.50
N GLU A 335 10.14 -15.70 10.33
CA GLU A 335 10.47 -14.37 10.83
C GLU A 335 9.43 -13.34 10.34
N ARG A 336 9.11 -12.38 11.22
CA ARG A 336 8.20 -11.29 10.84
C ARG A 336 8.58 -9.99 11.52
N ALA A 337 9.00 -9.01 10.74
CA ALA A 337 9.19 -7.64 11.21
C ALA A 337 7.83 -6.99 11.53
N THR A 338 7.75 -6.38 12.71
CA THR A 338 6.56 -5.67 13.20
C THR A 338 6.87 -4.24 13.60
N HIS A 339 8.15 -3.87 13.61
CA HIS A 339 8.62 -2.54 13.97
C HIS A 339 9.91 -2.21 13.23
N VAL A 340 10.14 -0.91 13.00
CA VAL A 340 11.35 -0.39 12.35
C VAL A 340 11.74 0.95 12.96
N GLY A 341 13.06 1.21 13.00
CA GLY A 341 13.64 2.49 13.39
C GLY A 341 14.86 2.82 12.51
N LEU A 342 15.31 4.05 12.58
CA LEU A 342 16.44 4.59 11.83
C LEU A 342 17.61 4.85 12.78
N TYR A 343 18.77 4.29 12.47
CA TYR A 343 19.99 4.44 13.28
C TYR A 343 20.57 5.84 13.14
N LEU A 344 21.00 6.41 14.27
CA LEU A 344 21.50 7.79 14.38
C LEU A 344 23.00 7.87 14.69
N GLY A 345 23.69 6.73 14.84
CA GLY A 345 25.04 6.66 15.39
C GLY A 345 25.02 6.48 16.92
N ASP A 346 26.20 6.20 17.49
CA ASP A 346 26.45 6.10 18.93
C ASP A 346 25.43 5.26 19.70
N SER A 347 24.98 4.15 19.11
CA SER A 347 23.96 3.24 19.64
C SER A 347 22.54 3.81 19.71
N TYR A 348 22.29 5.02 19.22
CA TYR A 348 20.96 5.61 19.20
C TYR A 348 20.19 5.26 17.91
N PHE A 349 18.87 5.17 18.04
CA PHE A 349 17.96 5.08 16.91
C PHE A 349 16.68 5.87 17.19
N ILE A 350 16.11 6.42 16.12
CA ILE A 350 14.83 7.14 16.15
C ILE A 350 13.74 6.29 15.52
N HIS A 351 12.58 6.27 16.15
CA HIS A 351 11.45 5.48 15.68
C HIS A 351 10.12 6.05 16.17
N CYS A 352 9.00 5.63 15.60
CA CYS A 352 7.67 5.99 16.09
C CYS A 352 7.05 4.82 16.88
N SER A 353 6.88 5.02 18.20
CA SER A 353 6.26 4.06 19.12
C SER A 353 5.60 4.82 20.27
N GLY A 354 4.27 5.01 20.21
CA GLY A 354 3.50 5.96 21.00
C GLY A 354 3.67 7.39 20.47
N LEU A 355 4.90 7.79 20.22
CA LEU A 355 5.31 9.01 19.54
C LEU A 355 6.67 8.80 18.87
N VAL A 356 7.09 9.73 18.03
CA VAL A 356 8.46 9.74 17.49
C VAL A 356 9.43 10.09 18.59
N LYS A 357 10.37 9.19 18.89
CA LYS A 357 11.33 9.29 19.99
C LYS A 357 12.64 8.58 19.67
N ILE A 358 13.63 8.84 20.49
CA ILE A 358 14.94 8.17 20.44
C ILE A 358 15.03 7.15 21.56
N ASN A 359 15.56 5.98 21.22
CA ASN A 359 16.01 4.97 22.18
C ASN A 359 17.47 4.60 21.91
N SER A 360 18.08 3.85 22.84
CA SER A 360 19.44 3.37 22.72
C SER A 360 19.50 1.84 22.72
N LEU A 361 20.49 1.31 22.00
CA LEU A 361 20.89 -0.11 22.01
C LEU A 361 22.03 -0.39 23.02
N ASP A 362 22.59 0.66 23.64
CA ASP A 362 23.62 0.55 24.68
C ASP A 362 22.94 0.32 26.05
N SER A 363 23.23 -0.80 26.69
CA SER A 363 22.66 -1.22 27.96
C SER A 363 23.01 -0.29 29.14
N THR A 364 24.04 0.54 29.00
CA THR A 364 24.45 1.53 30.01
C THR A 364 23.68 2.86 29.90
N ASN A 365 22.96 3.06 28.79
CA ASN A 365 22.27 4.30 28.50
C ASN A 365 20.86 4.34 29.12
N ALA A 366 20.45 5.51 29.66
CA ALA A 366 19.14 5.69 30.25
C ALA A 366 17.95 5.47 29.29
N LEU A 367 18.15 5.62 27.96
CA LEU A 367 17.16 5.37 26.93
C LEU A 367 17.13 3.92 26.43
N PHE A 368 17.95 3.05 27.04
CA PHE A 368 17.98 1.62 26.68
C PHE A 368 16.68 0.91 27.04
N LYS A 369 16.30 -0.01 26.18
CA LYS A 369 15.18 -0.94 26.44
C LYS A 369 15.57 -2.33 25.93
N GLN A 370 15.65 -3.30 26.84
CA GLN A 370 16.09 -4.68 26.54
C GLN A 370 15.28 -5.32 25.41
N ASN A 371 13.99 -5.04 25.33
CA ASN A 371 13.11 -5.61 24.32
C ASN A 371 13.53 -5.28 22.85
N TYR A 372 14.25 -4.18 22.61
CA TYR A 372 14.75 -3.89 21.26
C TYR A 372 15.93 -4.79 20.89
N ILE A 373 16.80 -5.11 21.84
CA ILE A 373 17.88 -6.10 21.60
C ILE A 373 17.29 -7.51 21.41
N ASP A 374 16.36 -7.92 22.28
CA ASP A 374 15.77 -9.26 22.24
C ASP A 374 15.01 -9.54 20.95
N ASN A 375 14.33 -8.51 20.44
CA ASN A 375 13.50 -8.59 19.23
C ASN A 375 14.17 -8.07 17.97
N LEU A 376 15.46 -7.71 17.99
CA LEU A 376 16.20 -7.33 16.79
C LEU A 376 16.28 -8.52 15.84
N LEU A 377 15.90 -8.28 14.59
CA LEU A 377 15.90 -9.26 13.51
C LEU A 377 17.04 -9.01 12.54
N GLN A 378 17.04 -7.85 11.92
CA GLN A 378 17.98 -7.47 10.88
C GLN A 378 18.26 -5.98 10.94
N ILE A 379 19.48 -5.59 10.56
CA ILE A 379 19.87 -4.21 10.29
C ILE A 379 20.24 -4.14 8.82
N LYS A 380 19.63 -3.19 8.10
CA LYS A 380 19.79 -3.07 6.67
C LYS A 380 20.18 -1.67 6.25
N ARG A 381 20.98 -1.57 5.21
CA ARG A 381 21.37 -0.33 4.55
C ARG A 381 20.67 -0.20 3.22
N PHE A 382 19.99 0.93 3.03
CA PHE A 382 19.18 1.19 1.85
C PHE A 382 19.83 2.16 0.87
N LEU A 383 20.74 3.01 1.34
CA LEU A 383 21.39 4.01 0.51
C LEU A 383 22.83 3.56 0.21
N THR A 384 22.98 2.74 -0.82
CA THR A 384 24.28 2.27 -1.30
C THR A 384 24.42 2.58 -2.80
N ASP A 385 25.65 2.50 -3.32
CA ASP A 385 25.88 2.71 -4.75
C ASP A 385 25.28 1.61 -5.62
N SER A 386 25.06 0.41 -5.07
CA SER A 386 24.57 -0.77 -5.80
C SER A 386 23.12 -1.12 -5.54
N ASP A 387 22.51 -0.57 -4.49
CA ASP A 387 21.14 -0.89 -4.10
C ASP A 387 20.50 0.34 -3.43
N GLN A 388 19.46 0.86 -4.05
CA GLN A 388 18.69 2.00 -3.58
C GLN A 388 17.21 1.71 -3.74
N PRO A 389 16.34 2.21 -2.86
CA PRO A 389 14.90 2.14 -3.06
C PRO A 389 14.48 2.84 -4.35
N GLN A 390 13.26 2.53 -4.82
CA GLN A 390 12.66 3.21 -5.97
C GLN A 390 12.74 4.73 -5.81
N ARG A 391 13.36 5.41 -6.77
CA ARG A 391 13.41 6.88 -6.77
C ARG A 391 12.12 7.46 -7.34
N VAL A 392 11.68 8.59 -6.79
CA VAL A 392 10.53 9.34 -7.33
C VAL A 392 10.82 9.79 -8.77
N ALA A 393 12.08 10.21 -9.06
CA ALA A 393 12.51 10.66 -10.38
C ALA A 393 12.37 9.58 -11.47
N ASP A 394 12.53 8.31 -11.10
CA ASP A 394 12.51 7.17 -12.02
C ASP A 394 11.15 6.45 -12.02
N HIS A 395 10.20 6.92 -11.23
CA HIS A 395 8.90 6.27 -11.11
C HIS A 395 7.93 6.75 -12.20
N PRO A 396 7.41 5.84 -13.07
CA PRO A 396 6.67 6.20 -14.29
C PRO A 396 5.32 6.88 -14.03
N TRP A 397 4.86 6.93 -12.78
CA TRP A 397 3.61 7.61 -12.45
C TRP A 397 3.80 9.09 -12.15
N TYR A 398 5.02 9.50 -11.79
CA TYR A 398 5.34 10.91 -11.52
C TYR A 398 5.88 11.63 -12.77
N PHE A 399 6.61 10.92 -13.63
CA PHE A 399 7.27 11.46 -14.81
C PHE A 399 7.01 10.61 -16.06
#